data_9ed3a99c50429ad14574edad8db9ed92
#
_entry.id   9ed3a99c50429ad14574edad8db9ed92
#
_cell.length_a   1.000
_cell.length_b   1.000
_cell.length_c   1.000
_cell.angle_alpha   90.00
_cell.angle_beta   90.00
_cell.angle_gamma   90.00
#
_symmetry.space_group_name_H-M   'P 1'
#
loop_
_entity.id
_entity.type
_entity.pdbx_description
1 polymer ?
#
loop_
_entity_poly.entity_id
_entity_poly.type
_entity_poly.pdbx_seq_one_letter_code
_entity_poly.pdbx_strand_id
1 'polypeptide(L)'
;SPVISNDDAADDICIYENIDSPESSVIIGTDKKYGLVVYNLDGQIINHYPFGRVNNVDIINKFSFKGDVFPLICGSNRSTNSIELYKLNPKDNSLEIILNSNNKSSLKDVYGITFYQGDNSNYIFVSDKESGNVEQWIVDDSQNSISIKKIRTIKFRTLIEGLVADEYYGKIYIAEENKGLWQINADPNIAENRHLIFGVNKIFKNDFEGLALYKSDEENGSIIISVQGSNGYAVLDRKN
;
A
#
# COMPACT_ATOMS: atom_id res chain seq x y z
N SER A 1 14.28 -10.23 -11.05
CA SER A 1 15.48 -9.39 -11.21
C SER A 1 15.90 -8.80 -9.87
N PRO A 2 17.17 -8.62 -9.60
CA PRO A 2 17.59 -8.00 -8.33
C PRO A 2 17.16 -6.52 -8.32
N VAL A 3 16.91 -5.99 -7.12
CA VAL A 3 16.82 -4.55 -6.88
C VAL A 3 18.16 -3.86 -7.15
N ILE A 4 18.19 -2.54 -7.15
CA ILE A 4 19.41 -1.76 -7.43
C ILE A 4 20.41 -1.87 -6.27
N SER A 5 19.91 -1.83 -5.04
CA SER A 5 20.74 -1.89 -3.83
C SER A 5 21.05 -3.33 -3.42
N ASN A 6 22.12 -3.50 -2.63
CA ASN A 6 22.52 -4.79 -2.06
C ASN A 6 21.83 -5.04 -0.70
N ASP A 7 21.93 -6.27 -0.24
CA ASP A 7 21.37 -6.79 1.01
C ASP A 7 19.85 -6.68 1.08
N ASP A 8 19.29 -6.45 2.25
CA ASP A 8 17.88 -6.29 2.52
C ASP A 8 17.35 -4.95 1.95
N ALA A 9 17.00 -4.97 0.67
CA ALA A 9 16.59 -3.77 -0.07
C ALA A 9 15.21 -3.90 -0.74
N ALA A 10 14.84 -5.07 -1.25
CA ALA A 10 13.49 -5.33 -1.77
C ALA A 10 12.50 -5.42 -0.61
N ASP A 11 11.33 -4.78 -0.73
CA ASP A 11 10.33 -4.77 0.32
C ASP A 11 8.94 -5.05 -0.24
N ASP A 12 8.36 -4.12 -0.94
CA ASP A 12 6.97 -4.16 -1.36
C ASP A 12 6.80 -3.96 -2.87
N ILE A 13 5.65 -4.36 -3.40
CA ILE A 13 5.31 -4.21 -4.82
C ILE A 13 3.86 -3.82 -5.01
N CYS A 14 3.58 -3.08 -6.11
CA CYS A 14 2.25 -2.98 -6.69
C CYS A 14 2.31 -3.31 -8.19
N ILE A 15 1.15 -3.61 -8.78
CA ILE A 15 1.06 -4.02 -10.19
C ILE A 15 0.16 -3.06 -10.94
N TYR A 16 0.72 -2.42 -11.97
CA TYR A 16 -0.09 -1.78 -13.00
C TYR A 16 -0.63 -2.85 -13.95
N GLU A 17 -1.93 -3.03 -13.93
CA GLU A 17 -2.63 -3.93 -14.84
C GLU A 17 -3.07 -3.18 -16.10
N ASN A 18 -2.48 -3.50 -17.24
CA ASN A 18 -2.90 -3.01 -18.53
C ASN A 18 -3.97 -3.94 -19.10
N ILE A 19 -5.24 -3.57 -18.94
CA ILE A 19 -6.39 -4.41 -19.36
C ILE A 19 -6.43 -4.60 -20.88
N ASP A 20 -6.01 -3.58 -21.66
CA ASP A 20 -6.06 -3.61 -23.11
C ASP A 20 -4.89 -4.42 -23.71
N SER A 21 -3.79 -4.56 -22.97
CA SER A 21 -2.58 -5.28 -23.38
C SER A 21 -1.91 -5.89 -22.14
N PRO A 22 -2.44 -7.02 -21.63
CA PRO A 22 -2.00 -7.59 -20.33
C PRO A 22 -0.50 -7.89 -20.25
N GLU A 23 0.13 -8.24 -21.39
CA GLU A 23 1.57 -8.45 -21.49
C GLU A 23 2.41 -7.17 -21.31
N SER A 24 1.77 -5.98 -21.41
CA SER A 24 2.37 -4.68 -21.16
C SER A 24 2.16 -4.18 -19.72
N SER A 25 1.59 -5.01 -18.87
CA SER A 25 1.51 -4.75 -17.43
C SER A 25 2.91 -4.68 -16.82
N VAL A 26 3.07 -3.90 -15.75
CA VAL A 26 4.36 -3.74 -15.09
C VAL A 26 4.24 -3.90 -13.58
N ILE A 27 5.34 -4.34 -12.97
CA ILE A 27 5.50 -4.42 -11.53
C ILE A 27 6.31 -3.20 -11.08
N ILE A 28 5.82 -2.47 -10.11
CA ILE A 28 6.52 -1.37 -9.45
C ILE A 28 6.96 -1.90 -8.08
N GLY A 29 8.27 -2.06 -7.90
CA GLY A 29 8.85 -2.54 -6.66
C GLY A 29 9.57 -1.44 -5.90
N THR A 30 9.61 -1.56 -4.58
CA THR A 30 10.46 -0.71 -3.75
C THR A 30 11.84 -1.29 -3.62
N ASP A 31 12.83 -0.41 -3.72
CA ASP A 31 14.16 -0.59 -3.16
C ASP A 31 14.27 0.39 -1.98
N LYS A 32 14.08 -0.11 -0.76
CA LYS A 32 13.98 0.73 0.44
C LYS A 32 15.27 1.49 0.81
N LYS A 33 16.33 1.35 -0.01
CA LYS A 33 17.58 2.11 0.10
C LYS A 33 17.77 3.09 -1.05
N TYR A 34 17.01 2.92 -2.17
CA TYR A 34 17.21 3.65 -3.40
C TYR A 34 15.97 4.42 -3.88
N GLY A 35 14.81 3.74 -3.94
CA GLY A 35 13.56 4.33 -4.44
C GLY A 35 12.64 3.31 -5.09
N LEU A 36 12.22 3.59 -6.32
CA LEU A 36 11.31 2.74 -7.06
C LEU A 36 11.99 2.11 -8.28
N VAL A 37 11.61 0.88 -8.57
CA VAL A 37 12.08 0.13 -9.75
C VAL A 37 10.86 -0.41 -10.49
N VAL A 38 10.82 -0.18 -11.79
CA VAL A 38 9.76 -0.69 -12.68
C VAL A 38 10.28 -1.89 -13.44
N TYR A 39 9.55 -2.99 -13.38
CA TYR A 39 9.88 -4.26 -14.04
C TYR A 39 8.80 -4.64 -15.04
N ASN A 40 9.19 -5.34 -16.13
CA ASN A 40 8.23 -6.11 -16.92
C ASN A 40 7.79 -7.38 -16.18
N LEU A 41 6.83 -8.12 -16.75
CA LEU A 41 6.33 -9.36 -16.15
C LEU A 41 7.38 -10.51 -16.11
N ASP A 42 8.45 -10.40 -16.89
CA ASP A 42 9.60 -11.32 -16.83
C ASP A 42 10.60 -10.97 -15.71
N GLY A 43 10.32 -9.91 -14.95
CA GLY A 43 11.17 -9.42 -13.87
C GLY A 43 12.42 -8.67 -14.35
N GLN A 44 12.45 -8.20 -15.59
CA GLN A 44 13.54 -7.37 -16.11
C GLN A 44 13.28 -5.90 -15.76
N ILE A 45 14.31 -5.21 -15.31
CA ILE A 45 14.22 -3.77 -14.99
C ILE A 45 13.98 -2.99 -16.28
N ILE A 46 12.90 -2.21 -16.33
CA ILE A 46 12.59 -1.24 -17.39
C ILE A 46 13.14 0.13 -17.03
N ASN A 47 12.79 0.60 -15.83
CA ASN A 47 13.16 1.91 -15.32
C ASN A 47 13.50 1.82 -13.82
N HIS A 48 14.30 2.78 -13.33
CA HIS A 48 14.58 2.92 -11.91
C HIS A 48 14.68 4.40 -11.53
N TYR A 49 14.26 4.72 -10.30
CA TYR A 49 14.08 6.09 -9.83
C TYR A 49 14.67 6.27 -8.44
N PRO A 50 15.68 7.15 -8.27
CA PRO A 50 16.33 7.42 -6.99
C PRO A 50 15.49 8.39 -6.14
N PHE A 51 14.28 7.98 -5.80
CA PHE A 51 13.33 8.82 -5.03
C PHE A 51 13.60 8.83 -3.52
N GLY A 52 14.61 8.09 -3.07
CA GLY A 52 14.96 7.96 -1.66
C GLY A 52 14.45 6.65 -1.06
N ARG A 53 14.34 6.59 0.25
CA ARG A 53 13.99 5.37 0.99
C ARG A 53 12.47 5.13 0.96
N VAL A 54 11.94 4.75 -0.19
CA VAL A 54 10.52 4.35 -0.32
C VAL A 54 10.35 2.93 0.21
N ASN A 55 9.55 2.76 1.27
CA ASN A 55 9.37 1.45 1.92
C ASN A 55 8.28 0.64 1.23
N ASN A 56 7.05 1.12 1.26
CA ASN A 56 5.90 0.44 0.65
C ASN A 56 5.26 1.30 -0.44
N VAL A 57 4.55 0.63 -1.35
CA VAL A 57 3.82 1.24 -2.46
C VAL A 57 2.47 0.59 -2.68
N ASP A 58 1.52 1.36 -3.19
CA ASP A 58 0.24 0.82 -3.68
C ASP A 58 -0.26 1.65 -4.86
N ILE A 59 -1.23 1.13 -5.62
CA ILE A 59 -1.67 1.71 -6.89
C ILE A 59 -3.20 1.72 -7.04
N ILE A 60 -3.70 2.84 -7.57
CA ILE A 60 -5.01 2.93 -8.22
C ILE A 60 -4.80 2.85 -9.72
N ASN A 61 -5.22 1.77 -10.36
CA ASN A 61 -4.98 1.55 -11.79
C ASN A 61 -5.69 2.54 -12.71
N LYS A 62 -6.83 3.10 -12.28
CA LYS A 62 -7.64 4.07 -13.06
C LYS A 62 -8.05 5.24 -12.16
N PHE A 63 -7.11 6.14 -11.90
CA PHE A 63 -7.41 7.38 -11.18
C PHE A 63 -7.83 8.46 -12.20
N SER A 64 -8.96 9.11 -11.92
CA SER A 64 -9.50 10.18 -12.78
C SER A 64 -9.19 11.54 -12.16
N PHE A 65 -8.57 12.43 -12.94
CA PHE A 65 -8.30 13.80 -12.53
C PHE A 65 -8.46 14.75 -13.72
N LYS A 66 -9.40 15.70 -13.63
CA LYS A 66 -9.67 16.73 -14.66
C LYS A 66 -9.90 16.18 -16.08
N GLY A 67 -10.52 15.02 -16.17
CA GLY A 67 -10.81 14.36 -17.45
C GLY A 67 -9.70 13.45 -17.98
N ASP A 68 -8.51 13.48 -17.36
CA ASP A 68 -7.46 12.50 -17.61
C ASP A 68 -7.65 11.28 -16.71
N VAL A 69 -7.33 10.10 -17.23
CA VAL A 69 -7.30 8.84 -16.47
C VAL A 69 -5.90 8.26 -16.55
N PHE A 70 -5.31 7.98 -15.40
CA PHE A 70 -3.95 7.44 -15.30
C PHE A 70 -3.77 6.59 -14.03
N PRO A 71 -2.79 5.68 -14.00
CA PRO A 71 -2.42 4.97 -12.78
C PRO A 71 -1.77 5.92 -11.78
N LEU A 72 -2.32 5.96 -10.56
CA LEU A 72 -1.81 6.74 -9.44
C LEU A 72 -1.17 5.81 -8.42
N ILE A 73 0.07 6.05 -8.07
CA ILE A 73 0.84 5.28 -7.10
C ILE A 73 1.06 6.12 -5.85
N CYS A 74 0.89 5.55 -4.66
CA CYS A 74 1.37 6.14 -3.41
C CYS A 74 2.60 5.39 -2.90
N GLY A 75 3.48 6.10 -2.21
CA GLY A 75 4.63 5.52 -1.56
C GLY A 75 4.95 6.18 -0.22
N SER A 76 5.38 5.37 0.74
CA SER A 76 5.85 5.83 2.04
C SER A 76 7.35 6.14 1.98
N ASN A 77 7.72 7.42 1.85
CA ASN A 77 9.13 7.82 1.74
C ASN A 77 9.72 8.15 3.11
N ARG A 78 10.54 7.24 3.61
CA ARG A 78 11.24 7.35 4.91
C ARG A 78 12.35 8.40 4.92
N SER A 79 12.92 8.76 3.75
CA SER A 79 13.94 9.81 3.68
C SER A 79 13.37 11.19 4.05
N THR A 80 12.12 11.42 3.72
CA THR A 80 11.40 12.69 3.91
C THR A 80 10.32 12.60 4.99
N ASN A 81 10.03 11.41 5.49
CA ASN A 81 8.92 11.08 6.39
C ASN A 81 7.58 11.58 5.85
N SER A 82 7.31 11.25 4.59
CA SER A 82 6.15 11.76 3.85
C SER A 82 5.46 10.68 3.02
N ILE A 83 4.22 10.97 2.65
CA ILE A 83 3.50 10.27 1.59
C ILE A 83 3.82 10.97 0.28
N GLU A 84 4.26 10.22 -0.71
CA GLU A 84 4.50 10.72 -2.05
C GLU A 84 3.52 10.08 -3.03
N LEU A 85 3.13 10.84 -4.06
CA LEU A 85 2.27 10.35 -5.13
C LEU A 85 3.02 10.43 -6.46
N TYR A 86 2.88 9.36 -7.24
CA TYR A 86 3.51 9.24 -8.54
C TYR A 86 2.45 8.93 -9.60
N LYS A 87 2.61 9.51 -10.77
CA LYS A 87 1.83 9.17 -11.98
C LYS A 87 2.65 8.21 -12.82
N LEU A 88 2.08 7.07 -13.18
CA LEU A 88 2.65 6.19 -14.19
C LEU A 88 2.14 6.62 -15.59
N ASN A 89 3.05 6.72 -16.53
CA ASN A 89 2.71 6.87 -17.94
C ASN A 89 2.64 5.48 -18.61
N PRO A 90 1.47 4.99 -19.02
CA PRO A 90 1.34 3.66 -19.60
C PRO A 90 2.03 3.46 -20.96
N LYS A 91 2.46 4.54 -21.62
CA LYS A 91 3.08 4.47 -22.95
C LYS A 91 4.55 4.07 -22.90
N ASP A 92 5.25 4.50 -21.86
CA ASP A 92 6.70 4.29 -21.71
C ASP A 92 7.09 3.76 -20.34
N ASN A 93 6.09 3.49 -19.48
CA ASN A 93 6.25 3.02 -18.10
C ASN A 93 7.11 3.95 -17.22
N SER A 94 7.12 5.25 -17.55
CA SER A 94 7.81 6.25 -16.74
C SER A 94 6.97 6.67 -15.55
N LEU A 95 7.66 7.02 -14.44
CA LEU A 95 7.06 7.58 -13.23
C LEU A 95 7.39 9.07 -13.10
N GLU A 96 6.37 9.86 -12.80
CA GLU A 96 6.48 11.28 -12.47
C GLU A 96 6.00 11.53 -11.05
N ILE A 97 6.79 12.25 -10.25
CA ILE A 97 6.34 12.69 -8.92
C ILE A 97 5.34 13.82 -9.10
N ILE A 98 4.09 13.62 -8.66
CA ILE A 98 3.04 14.64 -8.70
C ILE A 98 2.76 15.25 -7.33
N LEU A 99 3.19 14.59 -6.26
CA LEU A 99 3.11 15.09 -4.89
C LEU A 99 4.35 14.62 -4.14
N ASN A 100 5.13 15.57 -3.61
CA ASN A 100 6.40 15.30 -2.95
C ASN A 100 6.39 15.62 -1.44
N SER A 101 7.57 15.69 -0.85
CA SER A 101 7.90 15.84 0.57
C SER A 101 7.23 16.98 1.38
N ASN A 102 6.38 17.80 0.78
CA ASN A 102 5.62 18.84 1.52
C ASN A 102 4.48 18.23 2.36
N ASN A 103 4.11 16.98 2.12
CA ASN A 103 3.05 16.25 2.83
C ASN A 103 3.64 15.33 3.89
N LYS A 104 4.32 15.96 4.85
CA LYS A 104 4.92 15.23 5.98
C LYS A 104 3.84 14.60 6.84
N SER A 105 4.00 13.32 7.09
CA SER A 105 3.24 12.61 8.12
C SER A 105 3.61 13.14 9.52
N SER A 106 2.69 13.03 10.46
CA SER A 106 2.97 13.26 11.88
C SER A 106 3.48 12.00 12.59
N LEU A 107 3.59 10.88 11.88
CA LEU A 107 4.25 9.66 12.34
C LEU A 107 5.76 9.90 12.50
N LYS A 108 6.41 9.04 13.27
CA LYS A 108 7.86 9.16 13.46
C LYS A 108 8.66 8.64 12.27
N ASP A 109 8.22 7.53 11.68
CA ASP A 109 8.84 6.89 10.52
C ASP A 109 7.76 6.19 9.69
N VAL A 110 7.36 6.78 8.56
CA VAL A 110 6.34 6.19 7.67
C VAL A 110 6.79 4.83 7.16
N TYR A 111 5.85 3.87 7.13
CA TYR A 111 6.19 2.47 6.85
C TYR A 111 5.22 1.83 5.84
N GLY A 112 4.32 0.93 6.25
CA GLY A 112 3.31 0.35 5.37
C GLY A 112 2.36 1.40 4.80
N ILE A 113 1.88 1.19 3.58
CA ILE A 113 0.95 2.10 2.92
C ILE A 113 -0.04 1.32 2.04
N THR A 114 -1.27 1.80 1.95
CA THR A 114 -2.27 1.29 0.99
C THR A 114 -3.26 2.37 0.60
N PHE A 115 -3.79 2.29 -0.62
CA PHE A 115 -4.96 3.05 -1.04
C PHE A 115 -6.26 2.37 -0.58
N TYR A 116 -7.31 3.14 -0.48
CA TYR A 116 -8.69 2.68 -0.47
C TYR A 116 -9.52 3.57 -1.38
N GLN A 117 -10.15 2.96 -2.37
CA GLN A 117 -11.08 3.64 -3.28
C GLN A 117 -12.50 3.51 -2.72
N GLY A 118 -13.00 4.58 -2.12
CA GLY A 118 -14.39 4.67 -1.70
C GLY A 118 -15.28 5.26 -2.81
N ASP A 119 -16.59 5.20 -2.61
CA ASP A 119 -17.58 5.62 -3.64
C ASP A 119 -17.41 7.07 -4.11
N ASN A 120 -17.02 7.98 -3.21
CA ASN A 120 -16.92 9.41 -3.51
C ASN A 120 -15.54 10.01 -3.19
N SER A 121 -14.62 9.23 -2.70
CA SER A 121 -13.30 9.74 -2.26
C SER A 121 -12.29 8.63 -2.20
N ASN A 122 -11.05 8.96 -2.54
CA ASN A 122 -9.92 8.06 -2.38
C ASN A 122 -9.18 8.39 -1.08
N TYR A 123 -8.71 7.37 -0.41
CA TYR A 123 -8.00 7.49 0.86
C TYR A 123 -6.66 6.75 0.80
N ILE A 124 -5.73 7.21 1.63
CA ILE A 124 -4.44 6.56 1.87
C ILE A 124 -4.37 6.21 3.35
N PHE A 125 -3.96 5.00 3.65
CA PHE A 125 -3.60 4.58 4.99
C PHE A 125 -2.09 4.38 5.05
N VAL A 126 -1.42 4.99 6.02
CA VAL A 126 0.02 4.87 6.22
C VAL A 126 0.32 4.55 7.67
N SER A 127 1.18 3.56 7.91
CA SER A 127 1.57 3.14 9.25
C SER A 127 2.88 3.77 9.72
N ASP A 128 3.12 3.67 11.03
CA ASP A 128 4.34 4.11 11.69
C ASP A 128 5.18 2.90 12.12
N LYS A 129 6.42 2.86 11.70
CA LYS A 129 7.37 1.81 12.11
C LYS A 129 7.62 1.75 13.60
N GLU A 130 7.44 2.85 14.35
CA GLU A 130 7.83 2.91 15.76
C GLU A 130 6.67 2.83 16.77
N SER A 131 5.45 3.14 16.38
CA SER A 131 4.37 3.37 17.35
C SER A 131 3.08 2.60 17.13
N GLY A 132 2.95 1.81 16.09
CA GLY A 132 1.68 1.14 15.76
C GLY A 132 0.53 2.11 15.42
N ASN A 133 0.83 3.37 15.14
CA ASN A 133 -0.16 4.32 14.65
C ASN A 133 -0.38 4.14 13.15
N VAL A 134 -1.62 4.28 12.70
CA VAL A 134 -1.98 4.34 11.27
C VAL A 134 -2.71 5.64 11.02
N GLU A 135 -2.19 6.46 10.12
CA GLU A 135 -2.88 7.67 9.67
C GLU A 135 -3.73 7.38 8.45
N GLN A 136 -4.95 7.93 8.43
CA GLN A 136 -5.80 7.96 7.25
C GLN A 136 -5.81 9.35 6.66
N TRP A 137 -5.56 9.42 5.36
CA TRP A 137 -5.52 10.65 4.57
C TRP A 137 -6.54 10.58 3.44
N ILE A 138 -7.17 11.71 3.10
CA ILE A 138 -8.01 11.83 1.91
C ILE A 138 -7.16 12.40 0.76
N VAL A 139 -7.35 11.85 -0.43
CA VAL A 139 -6.82 12.43 -1.67
C VAL A 139 -7.82 13.51 -2.13
N ASP A 140 -7.39 14.76 -2.12
CA ASP A 140 -8.19 15.90 -2.56
C ASP A 140 -7.79 16.28 -3.99
N ASP A 141 -8.68 15.99 -4.91
CA ASP A 141 -8.57 16.27 -6.36
C ASP A 141 -9.54 17.38 -6.83
N SER A 142 -10.22 18.02 -5.89
CA SER A 142 -11.20 19.09 -6.15
C SER A 142 -10.60 20.38 -6.70
N GLN A 143 -9.29 20.58 -6.48
CA GLN A 143 -8.56 21.79 -6.86
C GLN A 143 -7.80 21.61 -8.18
N ASN A 144 -6.95 22.58 -8.50
CA ASN A 144 -6.13 22.56 -9.72
C ASN A 144 -4.95 21.58 -9.66
N SER A 145 -4.65 21.03 -8.51
CA SER A 145 -3.63 20.02 -8.27
C SER A 145 -4.14 18.98 -7.28
N ILE A 146 -3.60 17.77 -7.37
CA ILE A 146 -3.85 16.72 -6.38
C ILE A 146 -3.13 17.10 -5.09
N SER A 147 -3.84 16.99 -3.97
CA SER A 147 -3.29 17.16 -2.62
C SER A 147 -3.79 16.07 -1.69
N ILE A 148 -3.19 15.94 -0.51
CA ILE A 148 -3.66 15.02 0.52
C ILE A 148 -3.83 15.73 1.84
N LYS A 149 -4.82 15.29 2.62
CA LYS A 149 -5.10 15.86 3.94
C LYS A 149 -5.36 14.74 4.95
N LYS A 150 -4.66 14.80 6.08
CA LYS A 150 -4.90 13.86 7.18
C LYS A 150 -6.30 14.04 7.76
N ILE A 151 -7.02 12.91 7.95
CA ILE A 151 -8.36 12.87 8.54
C ILE A 151 -8.30 12.40 9.98
N ARG A 152 -7.66 11.25 10.24
CA ARG A 152 -7.59 10.66 11.57
C ARG A 152 -6.32 9.84 11.78
N THR A 153 -6.07 9.48 13.03
CA THR A 153 -5.05 8.53 13.44
C THR A 153 -5.70 7.40 14.21
N ILE A 154 -5.45 6.17 13.77
CA ILE A 154 -5.92 4.92 14.37
C ILE A 154 -4.74 4.34 15.16
N LYS A 155 -4.96 3.95 16.42
CA LYS A 155 -3.86 3.50 17.30
C LYS A 155 -3.91 1.99 17.53
N PHE A 156 -2.82 1.32 17.28
CA PHE A 156 -2.56 -0.07 17.65
C PHE A 156 -1.49 -0.13 18.74
N ARG A 157 -1.16 -1.32 19.21
CA ARG A 157 -0.23 -1.47 20.36
C ARG A 157 1.20 -1.75 19.95
N THR A 158 1.38 -2.41 18.80
CA THR A 158 2.69 -2.80 18.26
C THR A 158 2.82 -2.38 16.80
N LEU A 159 3.94 -2.66 16.19
CA LEU A 159 4.26 -2.31 14.82
C LEU A 159 3.20 -2.78 13.83
N ILE A 160 2.98 -1.98 12.80
CA ILE A 160 2.10 -2.26 11.68
C ILE A 160 2.92 -2.09 10.40
N GLU A 161 3.03 -3.15 9.60
CA GLU A 161 3.60 -3.06 8.26
C GLU A 161 2.54 -3.34 7.20
N GLY A 162 1.96 -4.51 7.24
CA GLY A 162 0.98 -4.92 6.23
C GLY A 162 -0.33 -4.15 6.32
N LEU A 163 -0.70 -3.52 5.22
CA LEU A 163 -1.99 -2.86 5.01
C LEU A 163 -2.54 -3.29 3.66
N VAL A 164 -3.81 -3.65 3.58
CA VAL A 164 -4.50 -3.87 2.30
C VAL A 164 -5.97 -3.47 2.38
N ALA A 165 -6.46 -2.84 1.33
CA ALA A 165 -7.85 -2.41 1.22
C ALA A 165 -8.71 -3.46 0.52
N ASP A 166 -9.97 -3.53 0.93
CA ASP A 166 -11.03 -4.26 0.26
C ASP A 166 -12.18 -3.30 -0.03
N GLU A 167 -12.22 -2.79 -1.23
CA GLU A 167 -13.19 -1.77 -1.68
C GLU A 167 -14.63 -2.33 -1.66
N TYR A 168 -14.81 -3.60 -2.07
CA TYR A 168 -16.13 -4.22 -2.12
C TYR A 168 -16.79 -4.29 -0.73
N TYR A 169 -16.02 -4.70 0.28
CA TYR A 169 -16.52 -4.80 1.65
C TYR A 169 -16.32 -3.51 2.46
N GLY A 170 -15.68 -2.47 1.90
CA GLY A 170 -15.40 -1.21 2.59
C GLY A 170 -14.47 -1.38 3.79
N LYS A 171 -13.47 -2.25 3.68
CA LYS A 171 -12.58 -2.64 4.78
C LYS A 171 -11.12 -2.32 4.50
N ILE A 172 -10.40 -2.11 5.59
CA ILE A 172 -8.94 -2.15 5.63
C ILE A 172 -8.54 -3.31 6.53
N TYR A 173 -7.67 -4.16 6.01
CA TYR A 173 -7.00 -5.19 6.80
C TYR A 173 -5.63 -4.66 7.22
N ILE A 174 -5.28 -4.90 8.48
CA ILE A 174 -4.09 -4.33 9.13
C ILE A 174 -3.37 -5.44 9.88
N ALA A 175 -2.14 -5.74 9.49
CA ALA A 175 -1.29 -6.70 10.17
C ALA A 175 -0.54 -6.02 11.32
N GLU A 176 -0.94 -6.31 12.57
CA GLU A 176 -0.20 -5.93 13.77
C GLU A 176 0.76 -7.05 14.13
N GLU A 177 2.08 -6.81 13.98
CA GLU A 177 3.12 -7.86 14.01
C GLU A 177 2.98 -8.87 15.15
N ASN A 178 2.78 -8.38 16.36
CA ASN A 178 2.71 -9.22 17.57
C ASN A 178 1.29 -9.64 17.96
N LYS A 179 0.28 -9.39 17.11
CA LYS A 179 -1.12 -9.68 17.42
C LYS A 179 -1.82 -10.49 16.34
N GLY A 180 -1.67 -10.10 15.08
CA GLY A 180 -2.35 -10.72 13.97
C GLY A 180 -3.07 -9.72 13.07
N LEU A 181 -4.08 -10.20 12.36
CA LEU A 181 -4.82 -9.43 11.36
C LEU A 181 -6.07 -8.78 11.96
N TRP A 182 -6.11 -7.48 11.89
CA TRP A 182 -7.28 -6.66 12.20
C TRP A 182 -8.06 -6.31 10.95
N GLN A 183 -9.37 -6.16 11.11
CA GLN A 183 -10.29 -5.60 10.12
C GLN A 183 -10.95 -4.35 10.71
N ILE A 184 -10.98 -3.26 9.94
CA ILE A 184 -11.66 -2.01 10.30
C ILE A 184 -12.50 -1.48 9.14
N ASN A 185 -13.46 -0.59 9.41
CA ASN A 185 -14.14 0.17 8.37
C ASN A 185 -13.21 1.21 7.76
N ALA A 186 -13.13 1.22 6.42
CA ALA A 186 -12.30 2.15 5.66
C ALA A 186 -12.89 3.57 5.60
N ASP A 187 -14.24 3.69 5.52
CA ASP A 187 -14.92 4.98 5.51
C ASP A 187 -14.77 5.68 6.87
N PRO A 188 -14.18 6.89 6.93
CA PRO A 188 -14.01 7.63 8.17
C PRO A 188 -15.33 8.11 8.81
N ASN A 189 -16.44 8.14 8.05
CA ASN A 189 -17.76 8.52 8.53
C ASN A 189 -18.50 7.37 9.23
N ILE A 190 -18.03 6.14 9.05
CA ILE A 190 -18.56 4.97 9.74
C ILE A 190 -17.74 4.75 11.01
N ALA A 191 -18.42 4.42 12.10
CA ALA A 191 -17.75 4.13 13.37
C ALA A 191 -16.64 3.09 13.18
N GLU A 192 -15.48 3.35 13.75
CA GLU A 192 -14.37 2.39 13.75
C GLU A 192 -14.78 1.14 14.52
N ASN A 193 -15.10 0.09 13.76
CA ASN A 193 -15.41 -1.21 14.31
C ASN A 193 -14.22 -2.13 14.05
N ARG A 194 -13.42 -2.37 15.08
CA ARG A 194 -12.16 -3.09 15.00
C ARG A 194 -12.36 -4.54 15.44
N HIS A 195 -12.07 -5.45 14.54
CA HIS A 195 -12.14 -6.89 14.79
C HIS A 195 -10.78 -7.55 14.54
N LEU A 196 -10.28 -8.31 15.51
CA LEU A 196 -9.16 -9.23 15.30
C LEU A 196 -9.72 -10.50 14.65
N ILE A 197 -9.53 -10.64 13.35
CA ILE A 197 -10.08 -11.78 12.57
C ILE A 197 -9.14 -12.98 12.53
N PHE A 198 -7.85 -12.76 12.75
CA PHE A 198 -6.85 -13.83 12.83
C PHE A 198 -5.72 -13.41 13.77
N GLY A 199 -5.30 -14.27 14.68
CA GLY A 199 -4.31 -13.93 15.70
C GLY A 199 -3.17 -14.92 15.82
N VAL A 200 -2.13 -14.50 16.53
CA VAL A 200 -1.02 -15.36 16.96
C VAL A 200 -1.55 -16.62 17.63
N ASN A 201 -1.05 -17.77 17.24
CA ASN A 201 -1.43 -19.07 17.80
C ASN A 201 -0.23 -20.05 17.81
N LYS A 202 -0.47 -21.35 18.05
CA LYS A 202 0.60 -22.36 18.13
C LYS A 202 1.31 -22.59 16.77
N ILE A 203 0.62 -22.38 15.65
CA ILE A 203 1.12 -22.59 14.30
C ILE A 203 1.71 -21.29 13.76
N PHE A 204 0.94 -20.21 13.85
CA PHE A 204 1.32 -18.90 13.37
C PHE A 204 1.83 -18.04 14.52
N LYS A 205 3.14 -17.89 14.56
CA LYS A 205 3.82 -17.01 15.51
C LYS A 205 3.85 -15.58 14.96
N ASN A 206 4.39 -14.64 15.70
CA ASN A 206 4.77 -13.34 15.16
C ASN A 206 6.00 -13.51 14.22
N ASP A 207 6.30 -12.66 13.26
CA ASP A 207 5.69 -11.39 12.97
C ASP A 207 4.68 -11.54 11.81
N PHE A 208 3.54 -10.83 11.92
CA PHE A 208 2.58 -10.70 10.84
C PHE A 208 2.95 -9.45 10.04
N GLU A 209 3.28 -9.62 8.77
CA GLU A 209 3.83 -8.54 7.93
C GLU A 209 3.00 -8.29 6.67
N GLY A 210 3.57 -8.47 5.48
CA GLY A 210 2.94 -8.14 4.23
C GLY A 210 1.56 -8.78 4.04
N LEU A 211 0.65 -8.03 3.45
CA LEU A 211 -0.72 -8.45 3.13
C LEU A 211 -0.96 -8.37 1.62
N ALA A 212 -1.71 -9.34 1.10
CA ALA A 212 -2.24 -9.27 -0.24
C ALA A 212 -3.71 -9.72 -0.26
N LEU A 213 -4.51 -9.09 -1.11
CA LEU A 213 -5.89 -9.48 -1.38
C LEU A 213 -5.98 -10.13 -2.75
N TYR A 214 -6.24 -11.44 -2.77
CA TYR A 214 -6.56 -12.16 -4.00
C TYR A 214 -8.06 -12.13 -4.23
N LYS A 215 -8.50 -11.56 -5.34
CA LYS A 215 -9.91 -11.50 -5.76
C LYS A 215 -10.13 -12.54 -6.85
N SER A 216 -10.91 -13.60 -6.58
CA SER A 216 -11.35 -14.55 -7.61
C SER A 216 -12.53 -14.02 -8.41
N ASP A 217 -13.35 -13.19 -7.77
CA ASP A 217 -14.41 -12.37 -8.33
C ASP A 217 -14.70 -11.17 -7.43
N GLU A 218 -15.80 -10.47 -7.66
CA GLU A 218 -16.18 -9.26 -6.92
C GLU A 218 -16.33 -9.51 -5.41
N GLU A 219 -16.94 -10.65 -5.03
CA GLU A 219 -17.23 -10.99 -3.63
C GLU A 219 -16.23 -11.99 -3.02
N ASN A 220 -15.71 -12.89 -3.84
CA ASN A 220 -14.91 -14.02 -3.37
C ASN A 220 -13.41 -13.78 -3.52
N GLY A 221 -12.64 -14.49 -2.70
CA GLY A 221 -11.21 -14.40 -2.73
C GLY A 221 -10.57 -14.79 -1.41
N SER A 222 -9.32 -14.37 -1.24
CA SER A 222 -8.55 -14.69 -0.06
C SER A 222 -7.70 -13.52 0.38
N ILE A 223 -7.55 -13.37 1.69
CA ILE A 223 -6.55 -12.50 2.31
C ILE A 223 -5.32 -13.37 2.58
N ILE A 224 -4.19 -12.99 2.01
CA ILE A 224 -2.92 -13.68 2.17
C ILE A 224 -2.05 -12.84 3.11
N ILE A 225 -1.53 -13.49 4.15
CA ILE A 225 -0.73 -12.85 5.18
C ILE A 225 0.66 -13.49 5.21
N SER A 226 1.71 -12.71 5.07
CA SER A 226 3.07 -13.15 5.38
C SER A 226 3.24 -13.27 6.88
N VAL A 227 3.65 -14.46 7.36
CA VAL A 227 3.93 -14.71 8.78
C VAL A 227 5.41 -15.07 8.92
N GLN A 228 6.24 -14.05 9.05
CA GLN A 228 7.70 -14.17 8.99
C GLN A 228 8.24 -15.07 10.10
N GLY A 229 7.76 -14.90 11.34
CA GLY A 229 8.19 -15.73 12.47
C GLY A 229 7.81 -17.21 12.37
N SER A 230 6.97 -17.59 11.41
CA SER A 230 6.62 -18.97 11.08
C SER A 230 7.17 -19.43 9.74
N ASN A 231 7.91 -18.54 9.02
CA ASN A 231 8.44 -18.80 7.68
C ASN A 231 7.37 -19.35 6.73
N GLY A 232 6.22 -18.70 6.67
CA GLY A 232 5.07 -19.18 5.91
C GLY A 232 3.99 -18.13 5.70
N TYR A 233 2.88 -18.58 5.13
CA TYR A 233 1.74 -17.73 4.83
C TYR A 233 0.48 -18.28 5.49
N ALA A 234 -0.37 -17.38 6.00
CA ALA A 234 -1.75 -17.69 6.34
C ALA A 234 -2.65 -17.22 5.19
N VAL A 235 -3.65 -18.03 4.86
CA VAL A 235 -4.64 -17.72 3.83
C VAL A 235 -6.02 -17.80 4.46
N LEU A 236 -6.74 -16.69 4.45
CA LEU A 236 -8.08 -16.58 5.00
C LEU A 236 -9.09 -16.35 3.90
N ASP A 237 -10.30 -16.88 4.08
CA ASP A 237 -11.41 -16.51 3.21
C ASP A 237 -11.72 -15.01 3.36
N ARG A 238 -11.93 -14.31 2.24
CA ARG A 238 -12.22 -12.88 2.19
C ARG A 238 -13.53 -12.49 2.88
N LYS A 239 -14.48 -13.44 3.01
CA LYS A 239 -15.81 -13.23 3.64
C LYS A 239 -15.81 -13.39 5.16
N ASN A 240 -14.70 -13.71 5.78
CA ASN A 240 -14.62 -13.89 7.23
C ASN A 240 -14.54 -12.57 7.99
#